data_f33e2a7b2f2215d75702653a24fe955f
#
_entry.id   f33e2a7b2f2215d75702653a24fe955f
#
_cell.length_a   1.000
_cell.length_b   1.000
_cell.length_c   1.000
_cell.angle_alpha   90.00
_cell.angle_beta   90.00
_cell.angle_gamma   90.00
#
_symmetry.space_group_name_H-M   'P 1'
#
loop_
_entity.id
_entity.type
_entity.pdbx_description
1 polymer ?
#
loop_
_entity_poly.entity_id
_entity_poly.type
_entity_poly.pdbx_seq_one_letter_code
_entity_poly.pdbx_strand_id
1 'polypeptide(L)'
;MRVFAKVGLIILLGLYLIILSKLILFKYLTIPDIINHFTFSYEGAIWNQHNFIPFKTIAYYLFLADINANIRIENLVGNIIGFAPFGFMVPLLSKRFLNLKNVIMATACLSLLFELTQLIFKFGSFDVDDLILNTLGGMLGYLPIKLIWIFIVQRQKYSSKDA
;
A
#
# COMPACT_ATOMS: atom_id res chain seq x y z
N MET A 1 22.14 -12.57 3.07
CA MET A 1 21.07 -12.92 4.04
C MET A 1 20.99 -14.45 4.10
N ARG A 2 20.94 -15.05 5.29
CA ARG A 2 20.83 -16.51 5.44
C ARG A 2 19.48 -16.97 4.85
N VAL A 3 19.43 -18.16 4.25
CA VAL A 3 18.23 -18.69 3.56
C VAL A 3 17.00 -18.64 4.46
N PHE A 4 17.14 -19.05 5.72
CA PHE A 4 16.04 -19.02 6.70
C PHE A 4 15.45 -17.62 6.93
N ALA A 5 16.30 -16.58 7.00
CA ALA A 5 15.81 -15.19 7.15
C ALA A 5 15.03 -14.71 5.91
N LYS A 6 15.44 -15.17 4.72
CA LYS A 6 14.73 -14.83 3.49
C LYS A 6 13.37 -15.54 3.41
N VAL A 7 13.32 -16.82 3.79
CA VAL A 7 12.05 -17.58 3.85
C VAL A 7 11.10 -16.94 4.87
N GLY A 8 11.57 -16.61 6.08
CA GLY A 8 10.75 -15.93 7.09
C GLY A 8 10.19 -14.61 6.60
N LEU A 9 10.99 -13.82 5.88
CA LEU A 9 10.54 -12.54 5.32
C LEU A 9 9.50 -12.71 4.19
N ILE A 10 9.61 -13.78 3.39
CA ILE A 10 8.60 -14.11 2.37
C ILE A 10 7.28 -14.49 3.03
N ILE A 11 7.32 -15.31 4.08
CA ILE A 11 6.13 -15.69 4.85
C ILE A 11 5.47 -14.44 5.47
N LEU A 12 6.28 -13.57 6.09
CA LEU A 12 5.81 -12.32 6.69
C LEU A 12 5.15 -11.41 5.65
N LEU A 13 5.77 -11.27 4.47
CA LEU A 13 5.19 -10.50 3.37
C LEU A 13 3.86 -11.11 2.90
N GLY A 14 3.77 -12.44 2.80
CA GLY A 14 2.52 -13.13 2.44
C GLY A 14 1.40 -12.87 3.44
N LEU A 15 1.68 -13.02 4.74
CA LEU A 15 0.72 -12.73 5.80
C LEU A 15 0.28 -11.26 5.78
N TYR A 16 1.23 -10.34 5.62
CA TYR A 16 0.95 -8.92 5.49
C TYR A 16 0.03 -8.64 4.28
N LEU A 17 0.29 -9.23 3.11
CA LEU A 17 -0.54 -9.02 1.91
C LEU A 17 -1.96 -9.57 2.11
N ILE A 18 -2.12 -10.68 2.84
CA ILE A 18 -3.46 -11.21 3.20
C ILE A 18 -4.21 -10.20 4.08
N ILE A 19 -3.55 -9.67 5.11
CA ILE A 19 -4.14 -8.66 6.00
C ILE A 19 -4.47 -7.38 5.22
N LEU A 20 -3.56 -6.91 4.39
CA LEU A 20 -3.75 -5.72 3.56
C LEU A 20 -4.93 -5.90 2.59
N SER A 21 -5.03 -7.07 1.94
CA SER A 21 -6.16 -7.41 1.07
C SER A 21 -7.49 -7.36 1.82
N LYS A 22 -7.54 -7.91 3.04
CA LYS A 22 -8.72 -7.82 3.89
C LYS A 22 -9.10 -6.37 4.21
N LEU A 23 -8.12 -5.56 4.59
CA LEU A 23 -8.34 -4.16 4.98
C LEU A 23 -8.80 -3.28 3.81
N ILE A 24 -8.32 -3.54 2.59
CA ILE A 24 -8.65 -2.74 1.41
C ILE A 24 -9.93 -3.25 0.75
N LEU A 25 -9.98 -4.54 0.41
CA LEU A 25 -11.08 -5.08 -0.40
C LEU A 25 -12.38 -5.27 0.40
N PHE A 26 -12.26 -5.56 1.70
CA PHE A 26 -13.41 -5.91 2.54
C PHE A 26 -13.64 -4.91 3.68
N LYS A 27 -13.13 -3.67 3.55
CA LYS A 27 -13.26 -2.62 4.57
C LYS A 27 -14.71 -2.36 4.97
N TYR A 28 -15.63 -2.40 4.01
CA TYR A 28 -17.04 -2.05 4.18
C TYR A 28 -17.99 -3.25 4.08
N LEU A 29 -17.45 -4.47 3.93
CA LEU A 29 -18.25 -5.67 3.73
C LEU A 29 -18.22 -6.56 4.96
N THR A 30 -19.39 -6.99 5.41
CA THR A 30 -19.52 -8.08 6.41
C THR A 30 -19.40 -9.46 5.72
N ILE A 31 -19.16 -10.52 6.50
CA ILE A 31 -19.11 -11.89 5.94
C ILE A 31 -20.38 -12.26 5.17
N PRO A 32 -21.60 -11.97 5.65
CA PRO A 32 -22.83 -12.15 4.88
C PRO A 32 -22.86 -11.37 3.56
N ASP A 33 -22.36 -10.11 3.56
CA ASP A 33 -22.32 -9.28 2.34
C ASP A 33 -21.40 -9.89 1.29
N ILE A 34 -20.25 -10.44 1.71
CA ILE A 34 -19.31 -11.13 0.82
C ILE A 34 -19.97 -12.37 0.19
N ILE A 35 -20.66 -13.19 1.00
CA ILE A 35 -21.35 -14.38 0.50
C ILE A 35 -22.46 -13.99 -0.48
N ASN A 36 -23.28 -13.00 -0.13
CA ASN A 36 -24.35 -12.51 -0.99
C ASN A 36 -23.83 -11.89 -2.29
N HIS A 37 -22.66 -11.24 -2.23
CA HIS A 37 -22.00 -10.68 -3.39
C HIS A 37 -21.66 -11.73 -4.46
N PHE A 38 -21.14 -12.88 -4.03
CA PHE A 38 -20.83 -14.01 -4.92
C PHE A 38 -22.07 -14.77 -5.42
N THR A 39 -23.24 -14.60 -4.80
CA THR A 39 -24.51 -15.19 -5.28
C THR A 39 -25.20 -14.33 -6.34
N PHE A 40 -24.55 -13.27 -6.84
CA PHE A 40 -25.07 -12.34 -7.86
C PHE A 40 -26.40 -11.66 -7.52
N SER A 41 -26.82 -11.68 -6.25
CA SER A 41 -28.08 -11.08 -5.78
C SER A 41 -27.92 -9.60 -5.39
N TYR A 42 -26.73 -9.00 -5.62
CA TYR A 42 -26.41 -7.66 -5.15
C TYR A 42 -26.62 -6.61 -6.25
N GLU A 43 -27.78 -5.96 -6.23
CA GLU A 43 -28.03 -4.71 -6.97
C GLU A 43 -27.63 -3.52 -6.08
N GLY A 44 -26.34 -3.27 -5.92
CA GLY A 44 -25.86 -2.15 -5.11
C GLY A 44 -25.40 -0.96 -5.94
N ALA A 45 -25.79 0.23 -5.52
CA ALA A 45 -25.51 1.53 -6.17
C ALA A 45 -24.04 2.00 -6.02
N ILE A 46 -23.05 1.09 -5.99
CA ILE A 46 -21.65 1.44 -5.73
C ILE A 46 -20.98 2.13 -6.94
N TRP A 47 -21.56 2.02 -8.13
CA TRP A 47 -20.98 2.55 -9.37
C TRP A 47 -20.81 4.08 -9.45
N ASN A 48 -21.54 4.84 -8.65
CA ASN A 48 -21.57 6.31 -8.75
C ASN A 48 -20.51 7.03 -7.91
N GLN A 49 -19.61 6.31 -7.23
CA GLN A 49 -18.63 6.90 -6.30
C GLN A 49 -17.17 6.79 -6.75
N HIS A 50 -16.92 6.40 -8.01
CA HIS A 50 -15.54 6.31 -8.51
C HIS A 50 -14.89 7.67 -8.65
N ASN A 51 -13.64 7.78 -8.23
CA ASN A 51 -12.83 8.97 -8.39
C ASN A 51 -11.67 8.73 -9.37
N PHE A 52 -11.75 9.34 -10.55
CA PHE A 52 -10.68 9.32 -11.56
C PHE A 52 -9.89 10.64 -11.62
N ILE A 53 -10.24 11.62 -10.78
CA ILE A 53 -9.62 12.94 -10.78
C ILE A 53 -8.59 12.99 -9.65
N PRO A 54 -7.28 13.12 -9.96
CA PRO A 54 -6.23 13.22 -8.95
C PRO A 54 -6.47 14.39 -7.98
N PHE A 55 -6.16 14.15 -6.72
CA PHE A 55 -6.28 15.08 -5.59
C PHE A 55 -7.71 15.48 -5.20
N LYS A 56 -8.75 14.96 -5.85
CA LYS A 56 -10.13 15.29 -5.52
C LYS A 56 -10.55 14.79 -4.14
N THR A 57 -10.30 13.51 -3.86
CA THR A 57 -10.61 12.87 -2.58
C THR A 57 -9.71 13.41 -1.46
N ILE A 58 -8.42 13.60 -1.75
CA ILE A 58 -7.47 14.21 -0.81
C ILE A 58 -7.92 15.62 -0.43
N ALA A 59 -8.24 16.47 -1.40
CA ALA A 59 -8.71 17.85 -1.15
C ALA A 59 -10.05 17.86 -0.40
N TYR A 60 -10.96 16.95 -0.75
CA TYR A 60 -12.23 16.80 -0.04
C TYR A 60 -12.00 16.50 1.44
N TYR A 61 -11.20 15.49 1.77
CA TYR A 61 -10.92 15.13 3.16
C TYR A 61 -10.12 16.19 3.92
N LEU A 62 -9.22 16.93 3.26
CA LEU A 62 -8.43 17.96 3.93
C LEU A 62 -9.20 19.25 4.20
N PHE A 63 -10.04 19.70 3.25
CA PHE A 63 -10.54 21.06 3.23
C PHE A 63 -12.06 21.18 3.22
N LEU A 64 -12.79 20.22 2.66
CA LEU A 64 -14.21 20.35 2.37
C LEU A 64 -15.12 19.48 3.24
N ALA A 65 -14.63 18.36 3.72
CA ALA A 65 -15.46 17.42 4.48
C ALA A 65 -15.73 17.93 5.89
N ASP A 66 -17.00 18.11 6.22
CA ASP A 66 -17.47 18.31 7.62
C ASP A 66 -17.65 16.95 8.28
N ILE A 67 -16.55 16.25 8.51
CA ILE A 67 -16.51 14.91 9.07
C ILE A 67 -15.54 14.85 10.27
N ASN A 68 -15.77 13.83 11.12
CA ASN A 68 -14.91 13.56 12.25
C ASN A 68 -13.44 13.38 11.80
N ALA A 69 -12.51 13.98 12.56
CA ALA A 69 -11.07 13.89 12.30
C ALA A 69 -10.57 12.43 12.18
N ASN A 70 -11.16 11.49 12.92
CA ASN A 70 -10.80 10.07 12.84
C ASN A 70 -11.05 9.49 11.45
N ILE A 71 -12.22 9.77 10.84
CA ILE A 71 -12.55 9.29 9.49
C ILE A 71 -11.59 9.86 8.46
N ARG A 72 -11.23 11.14 8.61
CA ARG A 72 -10.26 11.83 7.76
C ARG A 72 -8.88 11.17 7.85
N ILE A 73 -8.40 10.92 9.08
CA ILE A 73 -7.11 10.27 9.34
C ILE A 73 -7.12 8.83 8.79
N GLU A 74 -8.17 8.05 9.06
CA GLU A 74 -8.29 6.68 8.56
C GLU A 74 -8.19 6.59 7.03
N ASN A 75 -8.79 7.50 6.29
CA ASN A 75 -8.74 7.47 4.83
C ASN A 75 -7.41 7.99 4.27
N LEU A 76 -6.87 9.08 4.79
CA LEU A 76 -5.62 9.65 4.26
C LEU A 76 -4.38 8.94 4.78
N VAL A 77 -4.28 8.81 6.10
CA VAL A 77 -3.09 8.24 6.77
C VAL A 77 -3.11 6.72 6.74
N GLY A 78 -4.30 6.11 6.78
CA GLY A 78 -4.48 4.66 6.71
C GLY A 78 -3.91 4.06 5.42
N ASN A 79 -4.14 4.70 4.27
CA ASN A 79 -3.58 4.28 2.99
C ASN A 79 -2.04 4.36 3.00
N ILE A 80 -1.47 5.47 3.49
CA ILE A 80 -0.02 5.64 3.61
C ILE A 80 0.58 4.57 4.54
N ILE A 81 0.05 4.43 5.76
CA ILE A 81 0.56 3.46 6.75
C ILE A 81 0.36 2.03 6.25
N GLY A 82 -0.76 1.75 5.60
CA GLY A 82 -1.07 0.44 5.06
C GLY A 82 0.00 -0.07 4.09
N PHE A 83 0.57 0.78 3.24
CA PHE A 83 1.57 0.39 2.23
C PHE A 83 3.03 0.59 2.66
N ALA A 84 3.31 1.28 3.78
CA ALA A 84 4.65 1.47 4.28
C ALA A 84 5.39 0.13 4.57
N PRO A 85 4.78 -0.91 5.17
CA PRO A 85 5.45 -2.20 5.36
C PRO A 85 5.85 -2.87 4.04
N PHE A 86 5.08 -2.72 2.95
CA PHE A 86 5.45 -3.23 1.64
C PHE A 86 6.75 -2.59 1.15
N GLY A 87 6.83 -1.25 1.18
CA GLY A 87 8.01 -0.51 0.78
C GLY A 87 9.25 -0.81 1.62
N PHE A 88 9.07 -1.20 2.89
CA PHE A 88 10.14 -1.64 3.78
C PHE A 88 10.61 -3.08 3.48
N MET A 89 9.70 -4.03 3.30
CA MET A 89 10.03 -5.45 3.16
C MET A 89 10.61 -5.82 1.79
N VAL A 90 10.10 -5.23 0.71
CA VAL A 90 10.49 -5.61 -0.66
C VAL A 90 11.98 -5.39 -0.95
N PRO A 91 12.65 -4.29 -0.51
CA PRO A 91 14.09 -4.11 -0.68
C PRO A 91 14.92 -5.15 0.09
N LEU A 92 14.42 -5.67 1.20
CA LEU A 92 15.09 -6.73 1.97
C LEU A 92 15.08 -8.08 1.25
N LEU A 93 14.09 -8.32 0.38
CA LEU A 93 13.94 -9.56 -0.38
C LEU A 93 14.81 -9.59 -1.63
N SER A 94 14.98 -8.46 -2.31
CA SER A 94 15.71 -8.42 -3.58
C SER A 94 16.45 -7.09 -3.78
N LYS A 95 17.74 -7.21 -4.19
CA LYS A 95 18.59 -6.06 -4.50
C LYS A 95 18.01 -5.14 -5.59
N ARG A 96 17.16 -5.66 -6.46
CA ARG A 96 16.46 -4.87 -7.48
C ARG A 96 15.65 -3.72 -6.87
N PHE A 97 15.09 -3.92 -5.69
CA PHE A 97 14.27 -2.94 -4.97
C PHE A 97 15.08 -2.00 -4.05
N LEU A 98 16.42 -2.06 -4.08
CA LEU A 98 17.25 -1.00 -3.50
C LEU A 98 17.19 0.30 -4.32
N ASN A 99 16.61 0.26 -5.52
CA ASN A 99 16.31 1.44 -6.32
C ASN A 99 14.89 1.92 -5.99
N LEU A 100 14.76 3.19 -5.59
CA LEU A 100 13.48 3.81 -5.25
C LEU A 100 12.44 3.70 -6.38
N LYS A 101 12.86 3.87 -7.65
CA LYS A 101 11.95 3.75 -8.79
C LYS A 101 11.25 2.39 -8.85
N ASN A 102 11.99 1.32 -8.55
CA ASN A 102 11.42 -0.03 -8.55
C ASN A 102 10.44 -0.25 -7.40
N VAL A 103 10.68 0.36 -6.24
CA VAL A 103 9.74 0.33 -5.10
C VAL A 103 8.47 1.11 -5.45
N ILE A 104 8.61 2.32 -6.00
CA ILE A 104 7.48 3.13 -6.47
C ILE A 104 6.64 2.33 -7.47
N MET A 105 7.26 1.78 -8.51
CA MET A 105 6.57 0.99 -9.53
C MET A 105 5.85 -0.23 -8.92
N ALA A 106 6.53 -0.99 -8.06
CA ALA A 106 5.93 -2.17 -7.43
C ALA A 106 4.76 -1.80 -6.52
N THR A 107 4.88 -0.72 -5.74
CA THR A 107 3.80 -0.25 -4.86
C THR A 107 2.62 0.27 -5.67
N ALA A 108 2.88 1.08 -6.70
CA ALA A 108 1.84 1.59 -7.59
C ALA A 108 1.10 0.45 -8.32
N CYS A 109 1.84 -0.56 -8.82
CA CYS A 109 1.23 -1.74 -9.43
C CYS A 109 0.37 -2.54 -8.45
N LEU A 110 0.84 -2.73 -7.21
CA LEU A 110 0.08 -3.43 -6.18
C LEU A 110 -1.20 -2.65 -5.81
N SER A 111 -1.08 -1.33 -5.62
CA SER A 111 -2.23 -0.46 -5.34
C SER A 111 -3.23 -0.47 -6.49
N LEU A 112 -2.76 -0.31 -7.73
CA LEU A 112 -3.62 -0.37 -8.91
C LEU A 112 -4.35 -1.73 -9.02
N LEU A 113 -3.68 -2.83 -8.67
CA LEU A 113 -4.30 -4.15 -8.64
C LEU A 113 -5.48 -4.19 -7.64
N PHE A 114 -5.33 -3.60 -6.45
CA PHE A 114 -6.43 -3.51 -5.49
C PHE A 114 -7.57 -2.64 -6.02
N GLU A 115 -7.28 -1.46 -6.57
CA GLU A 115 -8.27 -0.55 -7.14
C GLU A 115 -9.06 -1.20 -8.29
N LEU A 116 -8.36 -1.90 -9.20
CA LEU A 116 -9.00 -2.64 -10.29
C LEU A 116 -9.84 -3.82 -9.76
N THR A 117 -9.37 -4.48 -8.70
CA THR A 117 -10.14 -5.56 -8.06
C THR A 117 -11.42 -5.01 -7.45
N GLN A 118 -11.36 -3.87 -6.75
CA GLN A 118 -12.55 -3.20 -6.21
C GLN A 118 -13.54 -2.81 -7.32
N LEU A 119 -13.02 -2.26 -8.42
CA LEU A 119 -13.84 -1.86 -9.58
C LEU A 119 -14.52 -3.06 -10.26
N ILE A 120 -13.76 -4.12 -10.57
CA ILE A 120 -14.26 -5.28 -11.31
C ILE A 120 -15.25 -6.09 -10.48
N PHE A 121 -14.90 -6.35 -9.23
CA PHE A 121 -15.71 -7.17 -8.34
C PHE A 121 -16.72 -6.36 -7.52
N LYS A 122 -16.80 -5.05 -7.69
CA LYS A 122 -17.71 -4.15 -6.96
C LYS A 122 -17.56 -4.24 -5.44
N PHE A 123 -16.36 -4.50 -4.93
CA PHE A 123 -16.08 -4.53 -3.49
C PHE A 123 -15.96 -3.14 -2.87
N GLY A 124 -15.81 -2.11 -3.69
CA GLY A 124 -15.66 -0.72 -3.28
C GLY A 124 -15.68 0.22 -4.48
N SER A 125 -15.22 1.44 -4.27
CA SER A 125 -15.08 2.46 -5.30
C SER A 125 -13.63 2.59 -5.73
N PHE A 126 -13.37 2.66 -7.04
CA PHE A 126 -12.05 3.01 -7.56
C PHE A 126 -11.70 4.46 -7.18
N ASP A 127 -10.53 4.67 -6.60
CA ASP A 127 -10.04 6.02 -6.27
C ASP A 127 -8.55 6.19 -6.65
N VAL A 128 -8.29 7.11 -7.59
CA VAL A 128 -6.92 7.42 -8.01
C VAL A 128 -6.08 8.04 -6.89
N ASP A 129 -6.72 8.69 -5.92
CA ASP A 129 -6.01 9.29 -4.78
C ASP A 129 -5.51 8.22 -3.80
N ASP A 130 -6.22 7.10 -3.67
CA ASP A 130 -5.73 5.95 -2.91
C ASP A 130 -4.46 5.37 -3.56
N LEU A 131 -4.41 5.31 -4.91
CA LEU A 131 -3.18 4.93 -5.62
C LEU A 131 -2.00 5.86 -5.29
N ILE A 132 -2.24 7.17 -5.21
CA ILE A 132 -1.22 8.17 -4.86
C ILE A 132 -0.76 7.98 -3.42
N LEU A 133 -1.69 7.90 -2.46
CA LEU A 133 -1.40 7.77 -1.03
C LEU A 133 -0.69 6.44 -0.72
N ASN A 134 -1.13 5.35 -1.32
CA ASN A 134 -0.53 4.03 -1.19
C ASN A 134 0.91 4.02 -1.72
N THR A 135 1.13 4.64 -2.88
CA THR A 135 2.48 4.77 -3.47
C THR A 135 3.39 5.62 -2.58
N LEU A 136 2.87 6.72 -2.03
CA LEU A 136 3.60 7.53 -1.04
C LEU A 136 3.95 6.71 0.21
N GLY A 137 3.03 5.88 0.69
CA GLY A 137 3.28 4.95 1.78
C GLY A 137 4.45 4.01 1.51
N GLY A 138 4.49 3.38 0.34
CA GLY A 138 5.61 2.54 -0.09
C GLY A 138 6.94 3.30 -0.17
N MET A 139 6.92 4.55 -0.64
CA MET A 139 8.12 5.41 -0.65
C MET A 139 8.62 5.68 0.78
N LEU A 140 7.73 6.05 1.69
CA LEU A 140 8.07 6.32 3.08
C LEU A 140 8.60 5.06 3.79
N GLY A 141 8.01 3.90 3.52
CA GLY A 141 8.49 2.62 4.04
C GLY A 141 9.88 2.23 3.53
N TYR A 142 10.26 2.66 2.33
CA TYR A 142 11.60 2.44 1.77
C TYR A 142 12.68 3.29 2.43
N LEU A 143 12.37 4.49 2.94
CA LEU A 143 13.37 5.44 3.45
C LEU A 143 14.30 4.84 4.52
N PRO A 144 13.84 4.12 5.56
CA PRO A 144 14.73 3.51 6.54
C PRO A 144 15.77 2.59 5.92
N ILE A 145 15.37 1.78 4.94
CA ILE A 145 16.27 0.86 4.24
C ILE A 145 17.33 1.63 3.46
N LYS A 146 16.94 2.69 2.77
CA LYS A 146 17.87 3.57 2.04
C LYS A 146 18.91 4.19 2.96
N LEU A 147 18.48 4.70 4.11
CA LEU A 147 19.36 5.33 5.10
C LEU A 147 20.37 4.32 5.64
N ILE A 148 19.92 3.14 6.04
CA ILE A 148 20.79 2.06 6.52
C ILE A 148 21.81 1.68 5.45
N TRP A 149 21.37 1.52 4.20
CA TRP A 149 22.26 1.13 3.09
C TRP A 149 23.32 2.19 2.81
N ILE A 150 22.96 3.48 2.78
CA ILE A 150 23.92 4.60 2.63
C ILE A 150 24.96 4.57 3.75
N PHE A 151 24.52 4.41 4.99
CA PHE A 151 25.41 4.35 6.15
C PHE A 151 26.43 3.20 6.06
N ILE A 152 25.99 2.01 5.69
CA ILE A 152 26.85 0.84 5.51
C ILE A 152 27.90 1.09 4.41
N VAL A 153 27.48 1.61 3.26
CA VAL A 153 28.38 1.88 2.11
C VAL A 153 29.40 2.97 2.45
N GLN A 154 28.98 4.02 3.16
CA GLN A 154 29.91 5.06 3.59
C GLN A 154 30.96 4.50 4.55
N ARG A 155 30.55 3.72 5.56
CA ARG A 155 31.47 3.10 6.53
C ARG A 155 32.51 2.20 5.85
N GLN A 156 32.12 1.43 4.85
CA GLN A 156 33.05 0.60 4.08
C GLN A 156 34.08 1.41 3.30
N LYS A 157 33.69 2.57 2.73
CA LYS A 157 34.61 3.47 2.03
C LYS A 157 35.65 4.10 2.94
N TYR A 158 35.30 4.44 4.19
CA TYR A 158 36.25 4.97 5.16
C TYR A 158 37.25 3.89 5.58
N SER A 159 36.76 2.70 5.93
CA SER A 159 37.62 1.56 6.35
C SER A 159 38.61 1.12 5.26
N SER A 160 38.30 1.29 3.98
CA SER A 160 39.19 0.94 2.87
C SER A 160 40.21 2.03 2.52
N LYS A 161 40.12 3.23 3.09
CA LYS A 161 41.11 4.31 2.91
C LYS A 161 42.19 4.31 3.99
N ASP A 162 41.88 3.68 5.13
CA ASP A 162 42.76 3.63 6.29
C ASP A 162 43.60 2.29 6.33
N ALA A 163 43.40 1.42 5.34
CA ALA A 163 44.15 0.16 5.15
C ALA A 163 45.08 0.22 3.94
#